data_f8f552601f27ce4f0a76c6b7312261a0
#
_entry.id   f8f552601f27ce4f0a76c6b7312261a0
#
_cell.length_a   1.000
_cell.length_b   1.000
_cell.length_c   1.000
_cell.angle_alpha   90.00
_cell.angle_beta   90.00
_cell.angle_gamma   90.00
#
_symmetry.space_group_name_H-M   'P 1'
#
loop_
_entity.id
_entity.type
_entity.pdbx_description
1 polymer ?
#
loop_
_entity_poly.entity_id
_entity_poly.type
_entity_poly.pdbx_seq_one_letter_code
_entity_poly.pdbx_strand_id
1 'polypeptide(L)'
;ASKGKMFFSITLPLMKPIVLYTLITSLVGGLQIFEIPYLLCNGGPQMPGGGWATETTAVYIYQMAFGAGYTSDYALASAASVYLFLIVLVLSFITFRFFGAQAFGIERKEKTRGRRKEK
;
A
#
# COMPACT_ATOMS: atom_id res chain seq x y z
N ALA A 1 27.50 -9.28 21.71
CA ALA A 1 26.35 -8.58 21.20
C ALA A 1 25.14 -9.53 21.18
N SER A 2 24.00 -9.08 21.70
CA SER A 2 22.78 -9.88 21.70
C SER A 2 22.26 -10.08 20.26
N LYS A 3 21.68 -11.24 19.99
CA LYS A 3 21.11 -11.57 18.67
C LYS A 3 20.11 -10.52 18.18
N GLY A 4 19.34 -9.90 19.08
CA GLY A 4 18.41 -8.82 18.74
C GLY A 4 19.11 -7.55 18.27
N LYS A 5 20.21 -7.16 18.90
CA LYS A 5 20.98 -5.97 18.51
C LYS A 5 21.68 -6.18 17.15
N MET A 6 22.15 -7.38 16.88
CA MET A 6 22.74 -7.76 15.60
C MET A 6 21.69 -7.78 14.48
N PHE A 7 20.48 -8.26 14.77
CA PHE A 7 19.36 -8.22 13.85
C PHE A 7 18.99 -6.78 13.45
N PHE A 8 18.83 -5.89 14.42
CA PHE A 8 18.47 -4.50 14.17
C PHE A 8 19.59 -3.67 13.52
N SER A 9 20.85 -3.97 13.80
CA SER A 9 21.98 -3.18 13.30
C SER A 9 22.51 -3.65 11.95
N ILE A 10 22.43 -4.94 11.64
CA ILE A 10 23.03 -5.54 10.45
C ILE A 10 21.97 -6.00 9.46
N THR A 11 20.97 -6.74 9.92
CA THR A 11 19.96 -7.37 9.05
C THR A 11 18.95 -6.36 8.51
N LEU A 12 18.44 -5.46 9.34
CA LEU A 12 17.48 -4.45 8.94
C LEU A 12 18.02 -3.48 7.87
N PRO A 13 19.23 -2.90 8.00
CA PRO A 13 19.78 -2.03 6.98
C PRO A 13 20.02 -2.70 5.64
N LEU A 14 20.41 -3.98 5.65
CA LEU A 14 20.63 -4.76 4.43
C LEU A 14 19.32 -5.13 3.72
N MET A 15 18.23 -5.26 4.46
CA MET A 15 16.91 -5.62 3.94
C MET A 15 16.03 -4.42 3.56
N LYS A 16 16.52 -3.20 3.71
CA LYS A 16 15.75 -1.97 3.43
C LYS A 16 15.06 -1.96 2.06
N PRO A 17 15.73 -2.29 0.94
CA PRO A 17 15.07 -2.29 -0.37
C PRO A 17 13.91 -3.29 -0.46
N ILE A 18 14.08 -4.48 0.14
CA ILE A 18 13.06 -5.54 0.16
C ILE A 18 11.89 -5.13 1.05
N VAL A 19 12.17 -4.57 2.21
CA VAL A 19 11.14 -4.06 3.14
C VAL A 19 10.35 -2.93 2.49
N LEU A 20 11.00 -2.01 1.78
CA LEU A 20 10.34 -0.94 1.05
C LEU A 20 9.39 -1.49 -0.02
N TYR A 21 9.84 -2.42 -0.83
CA TYR A 21 9.02 -3.07 -1.85
C TYR A 21 7.81 -3.79 -1.24
N THR A 22 8.04 -4.57 -0.20
CA THR A 22 6.98 -5.29 0.51
C THR A 22 5.97 -4.33 1.14
N LEU A 23 6.43 -3.24 1.74
CA LEU A 23 5.57 -2.25 2.36
C LEU A 23 4.68 -1.54 1.34
N ILE A 24 5.23 -1.10 0.23
CA ILE A 24 4.48 -0.45 -0.85
C ILE A 24 3.45 -1.42 -1.44
N THR A 25 3.85 -2.65 -1.74
CA THR A 25 2.96 -3.68 -2.29
C THR A 25 1.83 -4.01 -1.31
N SER A 26 2.13 -4.12 -0.03
CA SER A 26 1.13 -4.37 1.02
C SER A 26 0.16 -3.20 1.19
N LEU A 27 0.63 -1.97 1.14
CA LEU A 27 -0.22 -0.78 1.20
C LEU A 27 -1.19 -0.72 0.02
N VAL A 28 -0.67 -0.88 -1.19
CA VAL A 28 -1.50 -0.85 -2.41
C VAL A 28 -2.51 -2.01 -2.39
N GLY A 29 -2.06 -3.22 -2.11
CA GLY A 29 -2.92 -4.39 -2.01
C GLY A 29 -3.97 -4.26 -0.91
N GLY A 30 -3.58 -3.74 0.25
CA GLY A 30 -4.50 -3.53 1.38
C GLY A 30 -5.60 -2.51 1.08
N LEU A 31 -5.27 -1.43 0.40
CA LEU A 31 -6.25 -0.40 0.03
C LEU A 31 -7.17 -0.85 -1.12
N GLN A 32 -6.71 -1.76 -1.94
CA GLN A 32 -7.45 -2.28 -3.09
C GLN A 32 -8.09 -3.65 -2.85
N ILE A 33 -8.14 -4.12 -1.61
CA ILE A 33 -8.83 -5.37 -1.28
C ILE A 33 -10.30 -5.29 -1.69
N PHE A 34 -10.64 -6.03 -2.72
CA PHE A 34 -12.00 -6.09 -3.28
C PHE A 34 -12.53 -7.52 -3.30
N GLU A 35 -11.71 -8.46 -3.75
CA GLU A 35 -12.15 -9.82 -4.04
C GLU A 35 -12.69 -10.56 -2.82
N ILE A 36 -11.97 -10.52 -1.71
CA ILE A 36 -12.33 -11.28 -0.52
C ILE A 36 -13.64 -10.79 0.10
N PRO A 37 -13.81 -9.51 0.42
CA PRO A 37 -15.08 -9.03 0.98
C PRO A 37 -16.26 -9.15 0.03
N TYR A 38 -16.05 -8.94 -1.25
CA TYR A 38 -17.12 -8.99 -2.24
C TYR A 38 -17.52 -10.43 -2.59
N LEU A 39 -16.57 -11.31 -2.88
CA LEU A 39 -16.87 -12.68 -3.29
C LEU A 39 -17.34 -13.57 -2.15
N LEU A 40 -16.79 -13.40 -0.95
CA LEU A 40 -17.14 -14.22 0.20
C LEU A 40 -18.43 -13.76 0.88
N CYS A 41 -18.62 -12.48 1.03
CA CYS A 41 -19.67 -11.91 1.87
C CYS A 41 -20.64 -11.02 1.12
N ASN A 42 -20.43 -10.78 -0.17
CA ASN A 42 -21.17 -9.82 -0.97
C ASN A 42 -21.32 -8.45 -0.27
N GLY A 43 -20.27 -8.03 0.44
CA GLY A 43 -20.24 -6.84 1.29
C GLY A 43 -20.60 -7.09 2.74
N GLY A 44 -21.10 -8.29 3.09
CA GLY A 44 -21.56 -8.63 4.44
C GLY A 44 -22.97 -8.14 4.77
N PRO A 45 -23.45 -8.36 5.99
CA PRO A 45 -24.76 -7.91 6.40
C PRO A 45 -24.83 -6.37 6.47
N GLN A 46 -25.96 -5.82 6.11
CA GLN A 46 -26.21 -4.37 6.24
C GLN A 46 -26.21 -3.96 7.71
N MET A 47 -25.51 -2.89 7.98
CA MET A 47 -25.48 -2.31 9.32
C MET A 47 -26.71 -1.41 9.57
N PRO A 48 -27.20 -1.31 10.81
CA PRO A 48 -28.36 -0.49 11.14
C PRO A 48 -28.22 1.00 10.81
N GLY A 49 -27.00 1.48 10.60
CA GLY A 49 -26.70 2.86 10.24
C GLY A 49 -26.43 3.11 8.75
N GLY A 50 -26.70 2.11 7.91
CA GLY A 50 -26.28 2.11 6.50
C GLY A 50 -24.84 1.64 6.31
N GLY A 51 -24.56 1.12 5.12
CA GLY A 51 -23.27 0.50 4.81
C GLY A 51 -23.23 -0.99 5.11
N TRP A 52 -22.16 -1.62 4.70
CA TRP A 52 -21.97 -3.07 4.82
C TRP A 52 -20.85 -3.39 5.81
N ALA A 53 -20.99 -4.46 6.56
CA ALA A 53 -20.06 -4.80 7.65
C ALA A 53 -18.62 -5.04 7.20
N THR A 54 -18.41 -5.50 5.96
CA THR A 54 -17.10 -5.76 5.37
C THR A 54 -16.80 -4.85 4.17
N GLU A 55 -17.31 -3.63 4.21
CA GLU A 55 -17.17 -2.68 3.12
C GLU A 55 -15.76 -2.06 3.13
N THR A 56 -14.94 -2.44 2.16
CA THR A 56 -13.68 -1.76 1.87
C THR A 56 -13.91 -0.61 0.90
N THR A 57 -12.96 0.31 0.77
CA THR A 57 -13.07 1.44 -0.16
C THR A 57 -13.32 0.97 -1.60
N ALA A 58 -12.67 -0.10 -2.02
CA ALA A 58 -12.85 -0.67 -3.37
C ALA A 58 -14.25 -1.28 -3.55
N VAL A 59 -14.76 -1.99 -2.55
CA VAL A 59 -16.13 -2.54 -2.55
C VAL A 59 -17.16 -1.42 -2.58
N TYR A 60 -16.96 -0.37 -1.79
CA TYR A 60 -17.83 0.79 -1.77
C TYR A 60 -17.93 1.47 -3.14
N ILE A 61 -16.80 1.69 -3.81
CA ILE A 61 -16.75 2.25 -5.16
C ILE A 61 -17.50 1.37 -6.16
N TYR A 62 -17.29 0.06 -6.08
CA TYR A 62 -17.96 -0.90 -6.94
C TYR A 62 -19.50 -0.91 -6.72
N GLN A 63 -19.93 -0.93 -5.48
CA GLN A 63 -21.36 -0.91 -5.15
C GLN A 63 -22.03 0.40 -5.55
N MET A 64 -21.33 1.52 -5.44
CA MET A 64 -21.81 2.81 -5.89
C MET A 64 -22.01 2.87 -7.41
N ALA A 65 -21.14 2.18 -8.17
CA ALA A 65 -21.25 2.11 -9.63
C ALA A 65 -22.31 1.10 -10.09
N PHE A 66 -22.35 -0.09 -9.48
CA PHE A 66 -23.10 -1.24 -10.00
C PHE A 66 -24.06 -1.87 -8.99
N GLY A 67 -24.04 -1.46 -7.74
CA GLY A 67 -24.81 -2.09 -6.66
C GLY A 67 -26.29 -1.74 -6.68
N ALA A 68 -27.11 -2.73 -6.37
CA ALA A 68 -28.57 -2.57 -6.31
C ALA A 68 -29.08 -1.73 -5.11
N GLY A 69 -28.20 -1.40 -4.17
CA GLY A 69 -28.54 -0.65 -2.96
C GLY A 69 -28.28 0.85 -3.03
N TYR A 70 -27.60 1.30 -4.07
CA TYR A 70 -27.31 2.70 -4.31
C TYR A 70 -27.90 3.13 -5.66
N THR A 71 -28.32 4.37 -5.77
CA THR A 71 -28.60 4.95 -7.09
C THR A 71 -27.31 4.88 -7.89
N SER A 72 -27.32 4.12 -9.01
CA SER A 72 -26.14 3.91 -9.85
C SER A 72 -25.58 5.24 -10.34
N ASP A 73 -24.64 5.78 -9.60
CA ASP A 73 -24.01 7.08 -9.90
C ASP A 73 -22.58 6.87 -10.33
N TYR A 74 -22.41 6.63 -11.63
CA TYR A 74 -21.11 6.41 -12.25
C TYR A 74 -20.18 7.61 -12.08
N ALA A 75 -20.72 8.81 -12.05
CA ALA A 75 -19.93 10.03 -11.87
C ALA A 75 -19.30 10.06 -10.48
N LEU A 76 -20.06 9.74 -9.45
CA LEU A 76 -19.58 9.69 -8.07
C LEU A 76 -18.59 8.54 -7.85
N ALA A 77 -18.88 7.37 -8.42
CA ALA A 77 -17.97 6.21 -8.35
C ALA A 77 -16.61 6.51 -9.04
N SER A 78 -16.65 7.19 -10.18
CA SER A 78 -15.43 7.61 -10.89
C SER A 78 -14.62 8.60 -10.07
N ALA A 79 -15.27 9.57 -9.45
CA ALA A 79 -14.62 10.55 -8.58
C ALA A 79 -13.97 9.87 -7.35
N ALA A 80 -14.67 8.90 -6.74
CA ALA A 80 -14.16 8.13 -5.62
C ALA A 80 -12.93 7.28 -6.02
N SER A 81 -12.93 6.71 -7.21
CA SER A 81 -11.79 5.95 -7.75
C SER A 81 -10.54 6.82 -7.94
N VAL A 82 -10.70 8.02 -8.49
CA VAL A 82 -9.62 8.99 -8.65
C VAL A 82 -9.10 9.44 -7.29
N TYR A 83 -9.98 9.67 -6.34
CA TYR A 83 -9.61 10.04 -4.97
C TYR A 83 -8.80 8.94 -4.28
N LEU A 84 -9.22 7.69 -4.41
CA LEU A 84 -8.46 6.53 -3.91
C LEU A 84 -7.08 6.45 -4.55
N PHE A 85 -7.01 6.63 -5.86
CA PHE A 85 -5.74 6.64 -6.59
C PHE A 85 -4.78 7.71 -6.05
N LEU A 86 -5.27 8.93 -5.82
CA LEU A 86 -4.46 10.01 -5.26
C LEU A 86 -3.95 9.69 -3.86
N ILE A 87 -4.77 9.10 -2.99
CA ILE A 87 -4.37 8.66 -1.65
C ILE A 87 -3.25 7.63 -1.74
N VAL A 88 -3.41 6.60 -2.56
CA VAL A 88 -2.40 5.55 -2.77
C VAL A 88 -1.10 6.15 -3.30
N LEU A 89 -1.19 7.08 -4.24
CA LEU A 89 -0.04 7.75 -4.81
C LEU A 89 0.73 8.57 -3.77
N VAL A 90 0.02 9.34 -2.95
CA VAL A 90 0.63 10.13 -1.87
C VAL A 90 1.28 9.23 -0.83
N LEU A 91 0.59 8.18 -0.39
CA LEU A 91 1.14 7.21 0.57
C LEU A 91 2.38 6.51 0.01
N SER A 92 2.34 6.08 -1.24
CA SER A 92 3.49 5.47 -1.92
C SER A 92 4.67 6.44 -2.04
N PHE A 93 4.40 7.69 -2.37
CA PHE A 93 5.42 8.72 -2.46
C PHE A 93 6.06 9.02 -1.11
N ILE A 94 5.26 9.15 -0.04
CA ILE A 94 5.76 9.35 1.32
C ILE A 94 6.61 8.17 1.75
N THR A 95 6.13 6.95 1.56
CA THR A 95 6.85 5.72 1.90
C THR A 95 8.16 5.63 1.14
N PHE A 96 8.13 5.90 -0.16
CA PHE A 96 9.33 5.89 -0.99
C PHE A 96 10.35 6.94 -0.54
N ARG A 97 9.91 8.12 -0.18
CA ARG A 97 10.79 9.20 0.27
C ARG A 97 11.45 8.89 1.63
N PHE A 98 10.70 8.31 2.57
CA PHE A 98 11.25 7.96 3.89
C PHE A 98 12.20 6.77 3.85
N PHE A 99 11.85 5.72 3.11
CA PHE A 99 12.65 4.50 3.04
C PHE A 99 13.58 4.46 1.84
N GLY A 100 13.16 4.98 0.70
CA GLY A 100 13.92 4.96 -0.55
C GLY A 100 15.18 5.81 -0.50
N ALA A 101 15.13 6.98 0.12
CA ALA A 101 16.28 7.86 0.28
C ALA A 101 17.43 7.18 1.04
N GLN A 102 17.11 6.34 2.01
CA GLN A 102 18.11 5.57 2.76
C GLN A 102 18.64 4.38 1.96
N ALA A 103 17.81 3.71 1.17
CA ALA A 103 18.21 2.60 0.32
C ALA A 103 19.12 3.06 -0.84
N PHE A 104 18.74 4.13 -1.53
CA PHE A 104 19.54 4.72 -2.60
C PHE A 104 20.86 5.34 -2.11
N GLY A 105 20.88 5.86 -0.88
CA GLY A 105 22.10 6.38 -0.25
C GLY A 105 23.17 5.30 -0.03
N ILE A 106 22.76 4.07 0.26
CA ILE A 106 23.65 2.93 0.46
C ILE A 106 24.25 2.46 -0.87
N GLU A 107 23.45 2.33 -1.92
CA GLU A 107 23.93 1.96 -3.27
C GLU A 107 24.95 2.96 -3.81
N ARG A 108 24.72 4.24 -3.59
CA ARG A 108 25.65 5.29 -4.01
C ARG A 108 27.00 5.18 -3.29
N LYS A 109 26.99 4.86 -2.00
CA LYS A 109 28.22 4.67 -1.22
C LYS A 109 29.00 3.44 -1.65
N GLU A 110 28.33 2.35 -1.98
CA GLU A 110 28.99 1.14 -2.48
C GLU A 110 29.66 1.37 -3.85
N LYS A 111 28.96 2.03 -4.75
CA LYS A 111 29.49 2.34 -6.09
C LYS A 111 30.75 3.24 -6.03
N THR A 112 30.77 4.17 -5.10
CA THR A 112 31.93 5.07 -4.90
C THR A 112 33.10 4.33 -4.23
N ARG A 113 32.81 3.37 -3.36
CA ARG A 113 33.82 2.57 -2.67
C ARG A 113 34.48 1.53 -3.60
N GLY A 114 33.71 0.95 -4.52
CA GLY A 114 34.20 0.06 -5.57
C GLY A 114 35.18 0.76 -6.52
N ARG A 115 34.84 1.95 -6.99
CA ARG A 115 35.71 2.76 -7.88
C ARG A 115 37.02 3.19 -7.25
N ARG A 116 37.06 3.32 -5.92
CA ARG A 116 38.32 3.68 -5.22
C ARG A 116 39.29 2.52 -5.05
N LYS A 117 38.80 1.29 -5.14
CA LYS A 117 39.66 0.09 -5.05
C LYS A 117 40.27 -0.34 -6.38
N GLU A 118 39.73 0.17 -7.48
CA GLU A 118 40.25 -0.13 -8.84
C GLU A 118 41.31 0.87 -9.35
N LYS A 119 41.60 1.93 -8.60
CA LYS A 119 42.70 2.86 -8.86
C LYS A 119 43.85 2.65 -7.91
#